data_6747410b915ac0dc8b701c981aa94abc
#
_entry.id   6747410b915ac0dc8b701c981aa94abc
#
_cell.length_a   1.000
_cell.length_b   1.000
_cell.length_c   1.000
_cell.angle_alpha   90.00
_cell.angle_beta   90.00
_cell.angle_gamma   90.00
#
_symmetry.space_group_name_H-M   'P 1'
#
loop_
_entity.id
_entity.type
_entity.pdbx_description
1 polymer ?
#
loop_
_entity_poly.entity_id
_entity_poly.type
_entity_poly.pdbx_seq_one_letter_code
_entity_poly.pdbx_strand_id
1 'polypeptide(L)'
;MDKEKILRSMQMLLEGLGVDMENKHFEKTPERAAKSWVEEICSGLGEKKFRLTTFPAGENYEPSMVVLQHIPVKSVCAHHLLPFIGEATVAYVPEKMLCGI
;
A
#
# COMPACT_ATOMS: atom_id res chain seq x y z
N MET A 1 -1.69 -11.28 -6.53
CA MET A 1 -0.22 -11.42 -6.33
C MET A 1 0.14 -12.85 -6.00
N ASP A 2 1.20 -13.36 -6.61
CA ASP A 2 1.76 -14.69 -6.35
C ASP A 2 2.73 -14.63 -5.16
N LYS A 3 2.20 -14.95 -3.98
CA LYS A 3 2.95 -14.87 -2.71
C LYS A 3 4.14 -15.84 -2.67
N GLU A 4 3.99 -17.00 -3.26
CA GLU A 4 5.03 -18.04 -3.25
C GLU A 4 6.21 -17.64 -4.14
N LYS A 5 5.92 -17.05 -5.29
CA LYS A 5 6.93 -16.52 -6.19
C LYS A 5 7.70 -15.37 -5.55
N ILE A 6 7.01 -14.49 -4.83
CA ILE A 6 7.62 -13.38 -4.09
C ILE A 6 8.54 -13.93 -2.99
N LEU A 7 8.09 -14.92 -2.24
CA LEU A 7 8.90 -15.57 -1.21
C LEU A 7 10.21 -16.14 -1.76
N ARG A 8 10.12 -16.90 -2.84
CA ARG A 8 11.31 -17.45 -3.52
C ARG A 8 12.25 -16.35 -4.02
N SER A 9 11.69 -15.26 -4.55
CA SER A 9 12.49 -14.12 -5.01
C SER A 9 13.24 -13.43 -3.87
N MET A 10 12.63 -13.32 -2.68
CA MET A 10 13.29 -12.77 -1.50
C MET A 10 14.43 -13.67 -1.01
N GLN A 11 14.24 -14.98 -1.06
CA GLN A 11 15.28 -15.95 -0.74
C GLN A 11 16.46 -15.81 -1.72
N MET A 12 16.19 -15.83 -3.02
CA MET A 12 17.22 -15.66 -4.05
C MET A 12 17.96 -14.32 -3.93
N LEU A 13 17.27 -13.26 -3.54
CA LEU A 13 17.90 -11.97 -3.32
C LEU A 13 18.91 -12.04 -2.17
N LEU A 14 18.53 -12.61 -1.03
CA LEU A 14 19.40 -12.75 0.14
C LEU A 14 20.61 -13.65 -0.16
N GLU A 15 20.40 -14.76 -0.85
CA GLU A 15 21.45 -15.65 -1.32
C GLU A 15 22.44 -14.91 -2.25
N GLY A 16 21.90 -14.13 -3.23
CA GLY A 16 22.70 -13.34 -4.15
C GLY A 16 23.51 -12.21 -3.48
N LEU A 17 23.02 -11.71 -2.35
CA LEU A 17 23.75 -10.76 -1.50
C LEU A 17 24.80 -11.42 -0.60
N GLY A 18 24.89 -12.75 -0.59
CA GLY A 18 25.83 -13.50 0.24
C GLY A 18 25.45 -13.58 1.70
N VAL A 19 24.16 -13.42 2.02
CA VAL A 19 23.65 -13.55 3.39
C VAL A 19 23.69 -15.01 3.80
N ASP A 20 24.27 -15.28 4.96
CA ASP A 20 24.25 -16.61 5.58
C ASP A 20 22.84 -16.96 6.07
N MET A 21 22.17 -17.83 5.33
CA MET A 21 20.80 -18.25 5.62
C MET A 21 20.68 -19.22 6.80
N GLU A 22 21.79 -19.82 7.27
CA GLU A 22 21.82 -20.64 8.48
C GLU A 22 21.86 -19.80 9.76
N ASN A 23 22.19 -18.52 9.62
CA ASN A 23 22.15 -17.58 10.73
C ASN A 23 20.69 -17.35 11.18
N LYS A 24 20.41 -17.62 12.46
CA LYS A 24 19.05 -17.51 13.06
C LYS A 24 18.39 -16.13 12.88
N HIS A 25 19.17 -15.08 12.69
CA HIS A 25 18.62 -13.75 12.42
C HIS A 25 17.98 -13.66 11.04
N PHE A 26 18.48 -14.43 10.06
CA PHE A 26 18.03 -14.40 8.66
C PHE A 26 17.13 -15.57 8.28
N GLU A 27 17.09 -16.65 9.04
CA GLU A 27 16.33 -17.87 8.77
C GLU A 27 14.88 -17.61 8.31
N LYS A 28 14.18 -16.66 8.94
CA LYS A 28 12.79 -16.29 8.59
C LYS A 28 12.67 -14.95 7.85
N THR A 29 13.77 -14.40 7.36
CA THR A 29 13.75 -13.12 6.68
C THR A 29 13.01 -13.18 5.33
N PRO A 30 13.15 -14.24 4.50
CA PRO A 30 12.39 -14.33 3.26
C PRO A 30 10.87 -14.24 3.46
N GLU A 31 10.34 -14.98 4.45
CA GLU A 31 8.91 -14.99 4.74
C GLU A 31 8.44 -13.64 5.26
N ARG A 32 9.19 -13.02 6.17
CA ARG A 32 8.86 -11.70 6.73
C ARG A 32 8.90 -10.62 5.66
N ALA A 33 9.94 -10.63 4.83
CA ALA A 33 10.08 -9.68 3.73
C ALA A 33 8.96 -9.86 2.70
N ALA A 34 8.69 -11.08 2.26
CA ALA A 34 7.62 -11.36 1.32
C ALA A 34 6.25 -10.93 1.86
N LYS A 35 5.97 -11.20 3.15
CA LYS A 35 4.74 -10.78 3.81
C LYS A 35 4.60 -9.26 3.82
N SER A 36 5.64 -8.53 4.23
CA SER A 36 5.62 -7.06 4.29
C SER A 36 5.40 -6.46 2.88
N TRP A 37 6.05 -7.01 1.86
CA TRP A 37 5.84 -6.55 0.48
C TRP A 37 4.41 -6.78 0.00
N VAL A 38 3.84 -7.95 0.25
CA VAL A 38 2.49 -8.31 -0.22
C VAL A 38 1.40 -7.58 0.55
N GLU A 39 1.50 -7.52 1.87
CA GLU A 39 0.41 -7.08 2.74
C GLU A 39 0.46 -5.58 3.07
N GLU A 40 1.65 -4.97 2.98
CA GLU A 40 1.82 -3.56 3.34
C GLU A 40 2.23 -2.71 2.13
N ILE A 41 3.45 -2.92 1.61
CA ILE A 41 4.11 -1.99 0.68
C ILE A 41 3.48 -2.03 -0.70
N CYS A 42 3.17 -3.23 -1.21
CA CYS A 42 2.59 -3.45 -2.53
C CYS A 42 1.11 -3.86 -2.48
N SER A 43 0.43 -3.70 -1.35
CA SER A 43 -0.96 -4.11 -1.18
C SER A 43 -1.90 -3.51 -2.23
N GLY A 44 -1.61 -2.31 -2.71
CA GLY A 44 -2.37 -1.63 -3.76
C GLY A 44 -2.25 -2.26 -5.16
N LEU A 45 -1.25 -3.13 -5.40
CA LEU A 45 -1.12 -3.88 -6.66
C LEU A 45 -2.01 -5.13 -6.70
N GLY A 46 -2.66 -5.47 -5.59
CA GLY A 46 -3.58 -6.61 -5.52
C GLY A 46 -4.90 -6.35 -6.25
N GLU A 47 -5.66 -7.42 -6.45
CA GLU A 47 -6.97 -7.38 -7.12
C GLU A 47 -8.09 -6.71 -6.31
N LYS A 48 -7.79 -6.13 -5.14
CA LYS A 48 -8.77 -5.41 -4.36
C LYS A 48 -9.21 -4.17 -5.14
N LYS A 49 -10.30 -4.30 -5.89
CA LYS A 49 -10.96 -3.15 -6.50
C LYS A 49 -11.41 -2.23 -5.38
N PHE A 50 -10.81 -1.06 -5.31
CA PHE A 50 -11.32 0.01 -4.46
C PHE A 50 -12.74 0.34 -4.93
N ARG A 51 -13.70 0.27 -4.02
CA ARG A 51 -15.09 0.64 -4.30
C ARG A 51 -15.39 1.94 -3.56
N LEU A 52 -15.49 3.00 -4.33
CA LEU A 52 -15.91 4.27 -3.79
C LEU A 52 -17.38 4.20 -3.36
N THR A 53 -17.65 4.52 -2.11
CA THR A 53 -19.01 4.67 -1.61
C THR A 53 -19.41 6.14 -1.72
N THR A 54 -20.56 6.41 -2.33
CA THR A 54 -21.09 7.77 -2.43
C THR A 54 -22.51 7.81 -1.88
N PHE A 55 -22.91 8.96 -1.37
CA PHE A 55 -24.25 9.22 -0.88
C PHE A 55 -24.68 10.64 -1.26
N PRO A 56 -26.01 10.89 -1.42
CA PRO A 56 -26.50 12.21 -1.80
C PRO A 56 -26.19 13.27 -0.73
N ALA A 57 -25.74 14.43 -1.17
CA ALA A 57 -25.77 15.62 -0.35
C ALA A 57 -27.22 16.03 -0.11
N GLY A 58 -27.57 16.46 1.11
CA GLY A 58 -28.93 16.88 1.43
C GLY A 58 -29.43 18.04 0.55
N GLU A 59 -30.75 18.24 0.47
CA GLU A 59 -31.35 19.28 -0.39
C GLU A 59 -30.86 20.71 -0.09
N ASN A 60 -30.44 20.98 1.14
CA ASN A 60 -29.91 22.28 1.58
C ASN A 60 -28.39 22.28 1.74
N TYR A 61 -27.70 21.37 1.07
CA TYR A 61 -26.25 21.27 1.17
C TYR A 61 -25.58 22.40 0.40
N GLU A 62 -24.83 23.24 1.11
CA GLU A 62 -23.93 24.20 0.47
C GLU A 62 -22.58 23.55 0.21
N PRO A 63 -22.10 23.55 -1.06
CA PRO A 63 -20.83 22.94 -1.41
C PRO A 63 -19.67 23.56 -0.61
N SER A 64 -19.07 22.77 0.22
CA SER A 64 -17.86 23.13 0.97
C SER A 64 -16.76 22.12 0.70
N MET A 65 -15.52 22.56 0.75
CA MET A 65 -14.38 21.68 0.54
C MET A 65 -14.27 20.65 1.67
N VAL A 66 -14.26 19.39 1.29
CA VAL A 66 -13.93 18.28 2.19
C VAL A 66 -12.45 18.00 2.09
N VAL A 67 -11.74 17.99 3.23
CA VAL A 67 -10.30 17.79 3.27
C VAL A 67 -9.98 16.64 4.22
N LEU A 68 -9.27 15.62 3.69
CA LEU A 68 -8.64 14.57 4.48
C LEU A 68 -7.15 14.82 4.54
N GLN A 69 -6.63 14.89 5.74
CA GLN A 69 -5.21 15.10 6.00
C GLN A 69 -4.60 13.86 6.68
N HIS A 70 -3.28 13.78 6.62
CA HIS A 70 -2.50 12.73 7.31
C HIS A 70 -2.87 11.30 6.88
N ILE A 71 -3.24 11.12 5.61
CA ILE A 71 -3.48 9.78 5.06
C ILE A 71 -2.13 9.08 4.92
N PRO A 72 -1.87 7.99 5.66
CA PRO A 72 -0.59 7.32 5.58
C PRO A 72 -0.40 6.67 4.22
N VAL A 73 0.75 6.91 3.60
CA VAL A 73 1.14 6.33 2.32
C VAL A 73 2.36 5.46 2.52
N LYS A 74 2.27 4.20 2.08
CA LYS A 74 3.40 3.28 1.97
C LYS A 74 3.41 2.71 0.56
N SER A 75 4.53 2.80 -0.13
CA SER A 75 4.63 2.28 -1.49
C SER A 75 6.09 1.97 -1.85
N VAL A 76 6.29 1.56 -3.09
CA VAL A 76 7.60 1.22 -3.65
C VAL A 76 7.85 2.05 -4.89
N CYS A 77 9.03 2.63 -4.97
CA CYS A 77 9.49 3.31 -6.17
C CYS A 77 9.54 2.34 -7.35
N ALA A 78 8.88 2.68 -8.45
CA ALA A 78 8.83 1.83 -9.64
C ALA A 78 10.21 1.63 -10.31
N HIS A 79 11.16 2.57 -10.10
CA HIS A 79 12.46 2.53 -10.76
C HIS A 79 13.50 1.69 -10.02
N HIS A 80 13.51 1.74 -8.69
CA HIS A 80 14.55 1.14 -7.85
C HIS A 80 14.01 0.11 -6.86
N LEU A 81 12.71 -0.11 -6.80
CA LEU A 81 12.02 -0.96 -5.82
C LEU A 81 12.31 -0.59 -4.36
N LEU A 82 12.78 0.63 -4.11
CA LEU A 82 12.98 1.11 -2.75
C LEU A 82 11.64 1.53 -2.14
N PRO A 83 11.33 1.09 -0.92
CA PRO A 83 10.12 1.51 -0.24
C PRO A 83 10.20 2.99 0.16
N PHE A 84 9.08 3.66 0.11
CA PHE A 84 8.92 5.02 0.64
C PHE A 84 7.67 5.11 1.52
N ILE A 85 7.73 6.00 2.48
CA ILE A 85 6.67 6.27 3.45
C ILE A 85 6.41 7.77 3.43
N GLY A 86 5.15 8.15 3.50
CA GLY A 86 4.76 9.56 3.53
C GLY A 86 3.32 9.73 3.97
N GLU A 87 2.84 10.94 3.82
CA GLU A 87 1.46 11.32 4.07
C GLU A 87 0.88 12.00 2.83
N ALA A 88 -0.40 11.76 2.58
CA ALA A 88 -1.15 12.45 1.55
C ALA A 88 -2.26 13.30 2.18
N THR A 89 -2.59 14.38 1.49
CA THR A 89 -3.79 15.15 1.74
C THR A 89 -4.66 15.10 0.49
N VAL A 90 -5.91 14.73 0.66
CA VAL A 90 -6.91 14.71 -0.41
C VAL A 90 -7.98 15.73 -0.11
N ALA A 91 -8.28 16.58 -1.07
CA ALA A 91 -9.36 17.56 -0.96
C ALA A 91 -10.26 17.48 -2.19
N TYR A 92 -11.57 17.62 -1.97
CA TYR A 92 -12.53 17.71 -3.06
C TYR A 92 -13.70 18.63 -2.69
N VAL A 93 -14.33 19.21 -3.70
CA VAL A 93 -15.56 19.99 -3.53
C VAL A 93 -16.71 19.15 -4.10
N PRO A 94 -17.61 18.63 -3.27
CA PRO A 94 -18.74 17.87 -3.76
C PRO A 94 -19.79 18.78 -4.41
N GLU A 95 -20.47 18.27 -5.43
CA GLU A 95 -21.63 18.94 -6.02
C GLU A 95 -22.93 18.36 -5.45
N LYS A 96 -23.32 17.18 -5.94
CA LYS A 96 -24.57 16.51 -5.55
C LYS A 96 -24.34 15.25 -4.71
N MET A 97 -23.13 14.72 -4.75
CA MET A 97 -22.77 13.48 -4.09
C MET A 97 -21.56 13.70 -3.19
N LEU A 98 -21.64 13.17 -2.00
CA LEU A 98 -20.53 13.09 -1.04
C LEU A 98 -19.84 11.73 -1.16
N CYS A 99 -18.54 11.73 -0.96
CA CYS A 99 -17.73 10.52 -0.91
C CYS A 99 -17.69 10.01 0.53
N GLY A 100 -18.11 8.78 0.74
CA GLY A 100 -17.88 8.07 2.00
C GLY A 100 -16.43 7.61 2.07
N ILE A 101 -15.82 7.85 3.19
CA ILE A 101 -14.40 7.57 3.44
C ILE A 101 -14.33 6.43 4.45
#